data_4b60160e7d5a2378773f449ad5c9d933
#
_entry.id   4b60160e7d5a2378773f449ad5c9d933
#
_cell.length_a   1.000
_cell.length_b   1.000
_cell.length_c   1.000
_cell.angle_alpha   90.00
_cell.angle_beta   90.00
_cell.angle_gamma   90.00
#
_symmetry.space_group_name_H-M   'P 1'
#
loop_
_entity.id
_entity.type
_entity.pdbx_description
1 polymer ?
#
loop_
_entity_poly.entity_id
_entity_poly.type
_entity_poly.pdbx_seq_one_letter_code
_entity_poly.pdbx_strand_id
1 'polypeptide(L)'
;MKRFKHLGVVLFIAAFLSFGFTFSVNIDENYVNLVTVDKTTVKIPVSLVNKIRSRFATADLPDWSQLSPEKDGYEGTRTLELYNYIKSSGLPEPKQIIVAVMDSGFDLDHPDLKANVWNNEAEINGTPGVDDDGNGYVDDFHGWNFLGNAVALNLEVTREYARLKKEGVSESDTYFQKVKKEYDSKKEEDISTFDYIKTIAKTTREAVEVLKANNVTTDPKKLQEISSTLTGKSKDAAESILGSYMLMGITPDDIFGYEKDYENKTKISYDLNLDPSTIIGDNPQILDEKNYGNNDPSVKVSSHGTHVAGTIGSTKKGIGQAPFVKLMFIRVVPADGDERDKDIANGIRFAVDNGASIINLSAGKYFAGNEQYVIDAIKYAESKGVLFVAAAGNEGTNIETTINYPRKFYTENGQMKYFSNLLCVGASSWMKQYSADKDPSNLNRKFDLAASFSNFSDKVVDLFSPGVEVYSTVPGGKYQRMSGTSMAAPNAAGVAAIIKGYFPDLTAAQLKDILMKSSRNYGDLAVKTKELGRVKFSTLSKTGGVIDAYNAFMMAKDMK
;
A
#
# COMPACT_ATOMS: atom_id res chain seq x y z
N MET A 1 -6.32 19.65 -27.09
CA MET A 1 -5.43 18.94 -26.15
C MET A 1 -6.09 17.74 -25.43
N LYS A 2 -7.29 17.29 -25.81
CA LYS A 2 -7.98 16.11 -25.23
C LYS A 2 -7.59 14.76 -25.87
N ARG A 3 -6.81 14.75 -26.95
CA ARG A 3 -6.57 13.53 -27.77
C ARG A 3 -5.47 12.57 -27.27
N PHE A 4 -4.62 12.96 -26.32
CA PHE A 4 -3.44 12.16 -25.93
C PHE A 4 -3.55 11.36 -24.62
N LYS A 5 -4.62 11.52 -23.83
CA LYS A 5 -4.93 10.59 -22.72
C LYS A 5 -5.35 9.19 -23.20
N HIS A 6 -5.60 9.04 -24.49
CA HIS A 6 -6.30 7.90 -25.08
C HIS A 6 -5.38 6.79 -25.61
N LEU A 7 -4.08 7.03 -25.81
CA LEU A 7 -3.23 6.06 -26.52
C LEU A 7 -3.01 4.74 -25.75
N GLY A 8 -2.95 4.79 -24.43
CA GLY A 8 -2.83 3.57 -23.63
C GLY A 8 -4.15 2.79 -23.48
N VAL A 9 -5.27 3.50 -23.53
CA VAL A 9 -6.61 2.91 -23.60
C VAL A 9 -6.88 2.40 -25.02
N VAL A 10 -6.38 3.11 -26.04
CA VAL A 10 -6.45 2.68 -27.44
C VAL A 10 -5.65 1.39 -27.68
N LEU A 11 -4.50 1.19 -27.00
CA LEU A 11 -3.76 -0.08 -27.06
C LEU A 11 -4.50 -1.21 -26.33
N PHE A 12 -5.14 -0.92 -25.20
CA PHE A 12 -6.02 -1.86 -24.49
C PHE A 12 -7.24 -2.24 -25.36
N ILE A 13 -7.78 -1.29 -26.10
CA ILE A 13 -8.90 -1.44 -27.02
C ILE A 13 -8.46 -2.11 -28.33
N ALA A 14 -7.24 -1.86 -28.81
CA ALA A 14 -6.71 -2.53 -30.01
C ALA A 14 -6.60 -4.04 -29.85
N ALA A 15 -6.39 -4.55 -28.63
CA ALA A 15 -6.46 -5.98 -28.35
C ALA A 15 -7.88 -6.54 -28.48
N PHE A 16 -8.89 -5.77 -28.11
CA PHE A 16 -10.30 -6.14 -28.34
C PHE A 16 -10.73 -5.95 -29.79
N LEU A 17 -10.13 -5.00 -30.51
CA LEU A 17 -10.39 -4.78 -31.95
C LEU A 17 -9.88 -5.92 -32.84
N SER A 18 -8.86 -6.66 -32.41
CA SER A 18 -8.41 -7.88 -33.11
C SER A 18 -9.47 -9.00 -33.11
N PHE A 19 -10.51 -8.87 -32.29
CA PHE A 19 -11.64 -9.82 -32.23
C PHE A 19 -12.83 -9.47 -33.15
N GLY A 20 -12.68 -8.50 -34.05
CA GLY A 20 -13.75 -8.13 -34.99
C GLY A 20 -14.93 -7.38 -34.37
N PHE A 21 -14.80 -6.89 -33.13
CA PHE A 21 -15.80 -6.04 -32.51
C PHE A 21 -15.46 -4.57 -32.74
N THR A 22 -16.39 -3.81 -33.25
CA THR A 22 -16.32 -2.34 -33.30
C THR A 22 -16.93 -1.76 -32.03
N PHE A 23 -16.19 -0.89 -31.34
CA PHE A 23 -16.75 -0.14 -30.21
C PHE A 23 -16.41 1.34 -30.32
N SER A 24 -17.21 2.15 -29.67
CA SER A 24 -16.79 3.52 -29.32
C SER A 24 -16.26 3.54 -27.89
N VAL A 25 -15.22 4.33 -27.68
CA VAL A 25 -14.59 4.52 -26.37
C VAL A 25 -14.92 5.91 -25.89
N ASN A 26 -15.57 6.00 -24.76
CA ASN A 26 -15.74 7.25 -24.05
C ASN A 26 -15.05 7.13 -22.69
N ILE A 27 -14.21 8.10 -22.34
CA ILE A 27 -13.46 8.11 -21.09
C ILE A 27 -13.94 9.30 -20.27
N ASP A 28 -14.54 9.01 -19.13
CA ASP A 28 -14.77 9.98 -18.09
C ASP A 28 -13.64 9.94 -17.04
N GLU A 29 -13.77 10.71 -15.98
CA GLU A 29 -12.73 10.82 -14.96
C GLU A 29 -12.52 9.50 -14.17
N ASN A 30 -13.52 8.67 -14.08
CA ASN A 30 -13.55 7.48 -13.24
C ASN A 30 -13.58 6.17 -14.03
N TYR A 31 -14.13 6.19 -15.26
CA TYR A 31 -14.33 4.99 -16.06
C TYR A 31 -13.87 5.15 -17.51
N VAL A 32 -13.40 4.03 -18.05
CA VAL A 32 -13.29 3.81 -19.49
C VAL A 32 -14.55 3.09 -19.93
N ASN A 33 -15.43 3.78 -20.64
CA ASN A 33 -16.68 3.23 -21.14
C ASN A 33 -16.45 2.65 -22.54
N LEU A 34 -16.57 1.34 -22.69
CA LEU A 34 -16.56 0.64 -23.97
C LEU A 34 -18.02 0.42 -24.40
N VAL A 35 -18.44 1.04 -25.50
CA VAL A 35 -19.79 0.84 -26.03
C VAL A 35 -19.67 -0.09 -27.23
N THR A 36 -20.24 -1.27 -27.13
CA THR A 36 -20.29 -2.28 -28.18
C THR A 36 -21.32 -1.92 -29.28
N VAL A 37 -21.27 -2.59 -30.42
CA VAL A 37 -22.18 -2.33 -31.55
C VAL A 37 -23.65 -2.55 -31.17
N ASP A 38 -23.92 -3.45 -30.25
CA ASP A 38 -25.26 -3.71 -29.67
C ASP A 38 -25.66 -2.69 -28.61
N LYS A 39 -24.86 -1.61 -28.41
CA LYS A 39 -25.03 -0.55 -27.42
C LYS A 39 -24.86 -0.99 -25.96
N THR A 40 -24.33 -2.15 -25.69
CA THR A 40 -23.93 -2.53 -24.33
C THR A 40 -22.73 -1.69 -23.91
N THR A 41 -22.80 -1.04 -22.74
CA THR A 41 -21.69 -0.25 -22.18
C THR A 41 -20.98 -1.05 -21.11
N VAL A 42 -19.70 -1.33 -21.33
CA VAL A 42 -18.81 -1.92 -20.32
C VAL A 42 -18.01 -0.79 -19.68
N LYS A 43 -18.17 -0.62 -18.38
CA LYS A 43 -17.46 0.40 -17.59
C LYS A 43 -16.23 -0.23 -16.93
N ILE A 44 -15.04 0.23 -17.30
CA ILE A 44 -13.77 -0.22 -16.72
C ILE A 44 -13.26 0.89 -15.81
N PRO A 45 -13.09 0.66 -14.49
CA PRO A 45 -12.52 1.65 -13.60
C PRO A 45 -11.13 2.09 -14.08
N VAL A 46 -10.88 3.40 -14.13
CA VAL A 46 -9.56 3.97 -14.49
C VAL A 46 -8.49 3.50 -13.50
N SER A 47 -8.86 3.26 -12.24
CA SER A 47 -7.99 2.67 -11.22
C SER A 47 -7.47 1.29 -11.60
N LEU A 48 -8.34 0.41 -12.12
CA LEU A 48 -7.96 -0.92 -12.60
C LEU A 48 -7.03 -0.84 -13.81
N VAL A 49 -7.35 0.03 -14.77
CA VAL A 49 -6.49 0.28 -15.95
C VAL A 49 -5.11 0.76 -15.53
N ASN A 50 -5.03 1.66 -14.55
CA ASN A 50 -3.76 2.16 -14.03
C ASN A 50 -2.98 1.09 -13.25
N LYS A 51 -3.65 0.27 -12.44
CA LYS A 51 -3.04 -0.86 -11.70
C LYS A 51 -2.44 -1.89 -12.66
N ILE A 52 -3.11 -2.15 -13.77
CA ILE A 52 -2.62 -3.04 -14.83
C ILE A 52 -1.43 -2.40 -15.56
N ARG A 53 -1.50 -1.11 -15.89
CA ARG A 53 -0.43 -0.40 -16.62
C ARG A 53 0.87 -0.27 -15.83
N SER A 54 0.81 -0.15 -14.51
CA SER A 54 2.02 -0.03 -13.68
C SER A 54 2.93 -1.26 -13.77
N ARG A 55 2.36 -2.45 -14.00
CA ARG A 55 3.13 -3.70 -14.11
C ARG A 55 4.03 -3.81 -15.34
N PHE A 56 3.75 -3.04 -16.42
CA PHE A 56 4.47 -3.17 -17.72
C PHE A 56 5.53 -2.12 -17.97
N ALA A 57 5.37 -0.99 -17.33
CA ALA A 57 6.13 0.19 -17.68
C ALA A 57 7.56 0.21 -17.13
N THR A 58 8.02 -0.84 -16.43
CA THR A 58 9.18 -0.74 -15.53
C THR A 58 10.19 -1.87 -15.60
N ALA A 59 10.18 -2.70 -16.65
CA ALA A 59 11.16 -3.79 -16.79
C ALA A 59 12.62 -3.30 -16.71
N ASP A 60 12.89 -2.08 -17.19
CA ASP A 60 14.23 -1.48 -17.22
C ASP A 60 14.46 -0.43 -16.10
N LEU A 61 13.47 -0.19 -15.22
CA LEU A 61 13.64 0.74 -14.11
C LEU A 61 14.56 0.11 -13.05
N PRO A 62 15.69 0.76 -12.64
CA PRO A 62 16.51 0.25 -11.55
C PRO A 62 15.75 0.28 -10.22
N ASP A 63 16.33 -0.31 -9.18
CA ASP A 63 15.80 -0.22 -7.81
C ASP A 63 16.12 1.16 -7.24
N TRP A 64 15.30 2.12 -7.65
CA TRP A 64 15.58 3.54 -7.59
C TRP A 64 15.39 4.18 -6.21
N SER A 65 14.62 3.54 -5.31
CA SER A 65 14.17 4.17 -4.07
C SER A 65 15.32 4.65 -3.15
N GLN A 66 16.52 4.08 -3.27
CA GLN A 66 17.71 4.44 -2.49
C GLN A 66 18.71 5.31 -3.25
N LEU A 67 18.48 5.59 -4.53
CA LEU A 67 19.39 6.32 -5.41
C LEU A 67 19.41 7.83 -5.12
N SER A 68 20.37 8.53 -5.74
CA SER A 68 20.61 9.97 -5.58
C SER A 68 20.22 10.73 -6.84
N PRO A 69 19.47 11.85 -6.73
CA PRO A 69 19.18 12.69 -7.89
C PRO A 69 20.43 13.22 -8.60
N GLU A 70 21.43 13.61 -7.83
CA GLU A 70 22.66 14.24 -8.34
C GLU A 70 23.61 13.22 -8.97
N LYS A 71 23.68 12.00 -8.44
CA LYS A 71 24.63 10.97 -8.90
C LYS A 71 23.99 10.01 -9.90
N ASP A 72 22.74 9.65 -9.67
CA ASP A 72 22.07 8.55 -10.38
C ASP A 72 20.93 9.04 -11.26
N GLY A 73 20.48 10.30 -11.10
CA GLY A 73 19.36 10.87 -11.87
C GLY A 73 17.96 10.43 -11.41
N TYR A 74 17.83 9.82 -10.21
CA TYR A 74 16.58 9.33 -9.66
C TYR A 74 16.26 10.00 -8.32
N GLU A 75 15.01 10.40 -8.10
CA GLU A 75 14.54 11.10 -6.90
C GLU A 75 14.34 10.15 -5.68
N GLY A 76 15.32 9.29 -5.41
CA GLY A 76 15.31 8.37 -4.27
C GLY A 76 15.68 9.02 -2.94
N THR A 77 15.87 8.21 -1.91
CA THR A 77 16.16 8.64 -0.52
C THR A 77 17.61 9.01 -0.28
N ARG A 78 18.53 8.76 -1.20
CA ARG A 78 20.01 8.88 -1.05
C ARG A 78 20.60 7.94 0.02
N THR A 79 19.94 6.86 0.35
CA THR A 79 20.40 5.89 1.36
C THR A 79 21.71 5.22 0.94
N LEU A 80 21.87 4.85 -0.35
CA LEU A 80 23.13 4.27 -0.82
C LEU A 80 24.30 5.25 -0.72
N GLU A 81 24.05 6.53 -0.96
CA GLU A 81 25.05 7.58 -0.77
C GLU A 81 25.45 7.71 0.70
N LEU A 82 24.47 7.65 1.61
CA LEU A 82 24.73 7.66 3.05
C LEU A 82 25.58 6.45 3.49
N TYR A 83 25.24 5.23 3.07
CA TYR A 83 26.04 4.05 3.42
C TYR A 83 27.47 4.12 2.88
N ASN A 84 27.68 4.67 1.69
CA ASN A 84 29.01 4.91 1.17
C ASN A 84 29.79 5.91 2.04
N TYR A 85 29.14 6.98 2.49
CA TYR A 85 29.73 7.94 3.43
C TYR A 85 30.08 7.30 4.77
N ILE A 86 29.16 6.56 5.38
CA ILE A 86 29.38 5.86 6.65
C ILE A 86 30.61 4.95 6.56
N LYS A 87 30.66 4.13 5.50
CA LYS A 87 31.78 3.21 5.26
C LYS A 87 33.10 3.95 5.08
N SER A 88 33.12 5.00 4.27
CA SER A 88 34.37 5.78 4.00
C SER A 88 34.83 6.58 5.21
N SER A 89 33.91 6.94 6.10
CA SER A 89 34.20 7.68 7.33
C SER A 89 34.62 6.80 8.52
N GLY A 90 34.57 5.47 8.36
CA GLY A 90 34.91 4.52 9.43
C GLY A 90 33.99 4.60 10.65
N LEU A 91 32.74 5.00 10.47
CA LEU A 91 31.77 5.08 11.55
C LEU A 91 31.41 3.67 12.07
N PRO A 92 31.11 3.51 13.36
CA PRO A 92 30.74 2.23 13.94
C PRO A 92 29.41 1.74 13.36
N GLU A 93 29.12 0.45 13.54
CA GLU A 93 27.81 -0.11 13.21
C GLU A 93 26.70 0.59 14.03
N PRO A 94 25.50 0.73 13.46
CA PRO A 94 24.39 1.34 14.16
C PRO A 94 23.89 0.43 15.30
N LYS A 95 23.32 1.04 16.34
CA LYS A 95 22.57 0.26 17.34
C LYS A 95 21.39 -0.43 16.66
N GLN A 96 21.25 -1.72 16.92
CA GLN A 96 20.06 -2.47 16.47
C GLN A 96 18.81 -1.89 17.15
N ILE A 97 17.76 -1.66 16.35
CA ILE A 97 16.47 -1.18 16.82
C ILE A 97 15.35 -2.06 16.30
N ILE A 98 14.21 -2.02 16.97
CA ILE A 98 13.01 -2.74 16.58
C ILE A 98 12.11 -1.77 15.78
N VAL A 99 11.70 -2.20 14.60
CA VAL A 99 10.68 -1.52 13.79
C VAL A 99 9.46 -2.44 13.71
N ALA A 100 8.34 -2.02 14.28
CA ALA A 100 7.09 -2.74 14.17
C ALA A 100 6.42 -2.44 12.83
N VAL A 101 6.04 -3.49 12.12
CA VAL A 101 5.33 -3.42 10.84
C VAL A 101 3.90 -3.89 11.07
N MET A 102 2.96 -2.94 11.04
CA MET A 102 1.53 -3.21 11.19
C MET A 102 0.90 -3.30 9.79
N ASP A 103 0.50 -4.52 9.37
CA ASP A 103 0.05 -4.78 8.00
C ASP A 103 -0.83 -6.05 7.90
N SER A 104 -1.00 -6.58 6.68
CA SER A 104 -1.97 -7.62 6.32
C SER A 104 -1.46 -9.07 6.43
N GLY A 105 -0.20 -9.27 6.79
CA GLY A 105 0.45 -10.58 6.90
C GLY A 105 1.81 -10.58 6.21
N PHE A 106 2.65 -11.56 6.57
CA PHE A 106 4.08 -11.52 6.26
C PHE A 106 4.63 -12.89 5.86
N ASP A 107 5.65 -12.93 5.03
CA ASP A 107 6.48 -14.11 4.79
C ASP A 107 7.77 -14.02 5.64
N LEU A 108 7.70 -14.52 6.88
CA LEU A 108 8.82 -14.50 7.82
C LEU A 108 10.01 -15.36 7.33
N ASP A 109 9.74 -16.35 6.48
CA ASP A 109 10.76 -17.25 5.91
C ASP A 109 11.42 -16.68 4.66
N HIS A 110 11.01 -15.49 4.19
CA HIS A 110 11.61 -14.88 3.01
C HIS A 110 13.13 -14.75 3.20
N PRO A 111 13.98 -15.23 2.25
CA PRO A 111 15.44 -15.29 2.42
C PRO A 111 16.08 -13.99 2.88
N ASP A 112 15.57 -12.85 2.41
CA ASP A 112 16.12 -11.52 2.73
C ASP A 112 15.41 -10.82 3.90
N LEU A 113 14.45 -11.46 4.57
CA LEU A 113 13.82 -10.96 5.79
C LEU A 113 14.16 -11.79 7.01
N LYS A 114 14.34 -13.09 6.84
CA LYS A 114 14.49 -14.07 7.91
C LYS A 114 15.53 -13.68 8.97
N ALA A 115 16.66 -13.10 8.58
CA ALA A 115 17.72 -12.70 9.51
C ALA A 115 17.30 -11.50 10.39
N ASN A 116 16.32 -10.74 9.93
CA ASN A 116 15.86 -9.51 10.58
C ASN A 116 14.51 -9.67 11.31
N VAL A 117 13.96 -10.87 11.38
CA VAL A 117 12.79 -11.15 12.20
C VAL A 117 13.09 -10.82 13.67
N TRP A 118 12.21 -10.06 14.31
CA TRP A 118 12.25 -9.83 15.74
C TRP A 118 11.87 -11.11 16.48
N ASN A 119 12.56 -11.37 17.57
CA ASN A 119 12.29 -12.48 18.46
C ASN A 119 11.93 -11.97 19.84
N ASN A 120 10.80 -12.45 20.40
CA ASN A 120 10.55 -12.38 21.82
C ASN A 120 11.34 -13.50 22.52
N GLU A 121 12.52 -13.16 23.02
CA GLU A 121 13.42 -14.16 23.62
C GLU A 121 12.85 -14.81 24.89
N ALA A 122 11.95 -14.13 25.61
CA ALA A 122 11.28 -14.69 26.77
C ALA A 122 10.35 -15.84 26.35
N GLU A 123 9.54 -15.60 25.32
CA GLU A 123 8.60 -16.58 24.79
C GLU A 123 9.30 -17.74 24.06
N ILE A 124 10.33 -17.45 23.23
CA ILE A 124 11.06 -18.47 22.49
C ILE A 124 11.78 -19.46 23.43
N ASN A 125 12.32 -18.97 24.54
CA ASN A 125 13.01 -19.77 25.54
C ASN A 125 12.10 -20.21 26.69
N GLY A 126 10.81 -19.83 26.64
CA GLY A 126 9.82 -20.06 27.66
C GLY A 126 9.11 -21.41 27.56
N THR A 127 7.94 -21.48 28.18
CA THR A 127 7.11 -22.70 28.25
C THR A 127 5.99 -22.60 27.21
N PRO A 128 5.91 -23.47 26.20
CA PRO A 128 4.86 -23.40 25.20
C PRO A 128 3.45 -23.33 25.79
N GLY A 129 2.66 -22.36 25.34
CA GLY A 129 1.30 -22.11 25.82
C GLY A 129 1.23 -21.28 27.10
N VAL A 130 2.33 -20.66 27.52
CA VAL A 130 2.42 -19.77 28.69
C VAL A 130 2.89 -18.41 28.21
N ASP A 131 2.35 -17.35 28.78
CA ASP A 131 2.83 -15.96 28.62
C ASP A 131 3.99 -15.76 29.61
N ASP A 132 5.24 -16.00 29.12
CA ASP A 132 6.43 -16.05 29.99
C ASP A 132 6.96 -14.67 30.34
N ASP A 133 6.67 -13.61 29.56
CA ASP A 133 7.06 -12.23 29.84
C ASP A 133 5.95 -11.42 30.55
N GLY A 134 4.74 -11.97 30.65
CA GLY A 134 3.61 -11.35 31.35
C GLY A 134 3.01 -10.15 30.60
N ASN A 135 3.22 -10.05 29.28
CA ASN A 135 2.72 -8.95 28.47
C ASN A 135 1.24 -9.09 28.10
N GLY A 136 0.66 -10.27 28.30
CA GLY A 136 -0.74 -10.63 28.05
C GLY A 136 -0.96 -11.31 26.69
N TYR A 137 0.11 -11.78 26.01
CA TYR A 137 0.06 -12.48 24.74
C TYR A 137 0.88 -13.77 24.82
N VAL A 138 0.24 -14.91 24.65
CA VAL A 138 0.87 -16.23 24.78
C VAL A 138 1.67 -16.58 23.54
N ASP A 139 2.93 -16.97 23.71
CA ASP A 139 3.84 -17.43 22.64
C ASP A 139 3.99 -16.38 21.48
N ASP A 140 4.07 -15.11 21.76
CA ASP A 140 4.17 -14.02 20.77
C ASP A 140 5.58 -13.91 20.14
N PHE A 141 6.12 -15.02 19.66
CA PHE A 141 7.51 -15.23 19.24
C PHE A 141 8.08 -14.17 18.31
N HIS A 142 7.27 -13.69 17.33
CA HIS A 142 7.72 -12.78 16.27
C HIS A 142 6.82 -11.56 16.09
N GLY A 143 5.87 -11.38 17.00
CA GLY A 143 4.81 -10.40 16.96
C GLY A 143 3.44 -11.04 17.18
N TRP A 144 2.37 -10.38 16.73
CA TRP A 144 1.00 -10.83 17.01
C TRP A 144 0.06 -10.66 15.81
N ASN A 145 -0.89 -11.57 15.70
CA ASN A 145 -1.95 -11.54 14.70
C ASN A 145 -3.30 -11.25 15.37
N PHE A 146 -3.72 -9.98 15.39
CA PHE A 146 -4.98 -9.55 15.97
C PHE A 146 -6.22 -10.00 15.18
N LEU A 147 -6.04 -10.48 13.96
CA LEU A 147 -7.15 -10.95 13.13
C LEU A 147 -7.38 -12.47 13.21
N GLY A 148 -6.52 -13.19 13.92
CA GLY A 148 -6.62 -14.65 14.01
C GLY A 148 -6.74 -15.30 12.63
N ASN A 149 -7.78 -16.10 12.45
CA ASN A 149 -8.04 -16.80 11.18
C ASN A 149 -8.80 -15.97 10.14
N ALA A 150 -9.17 -14.72 10.47
CA ALA A 150 -9.87 -13.87 9.51
C ALA A 150 -8.93 -13.45 8.37
N VAL A 151 -9.27 -13.79 7.14
CA VAL A 151 -8.54 -13.39 5.93
C VAL A 151 -9.10 -12.09 5.38
N ALA A 152 -10.43 -11.97 5.34
CA ALA A 152 -11.16 -10.82 4.85
C ALA A 152 -12.19 -10.35 5.87
N LEU A 153 -12.46 -9.06 5.91
CA LEU A 153 -13.49 -8.42 6.73
C LEU A 153 -14.33 -7.49 5.86
N ASN A 154 -15.49 -7.08 6.39
CA ASN A 154 -16.28 -6.04 5.74
C ASN A 154 -15.60 -4.66 5.88
N LEU A 155 -15.95 -3.75 4.98
CA LEU A 155 -15.47 -2.36 5.02
C LEU A 155 -16.00 -1.65 6.27
N GLU A 156 -15.25 -0.68 6.78
CA GLU A 156 -15.71 0.13 7.91
C GLU A 156 -17.01 0.87 7.61
N VAL A 157 -17.16 1.38 6.37
CA VAL A 157 -18.42 1.99 5.94
C VAL A 157 -19.59 1.01 5.99
N THR A 158 -19.34 -0.28 5.75
CA THR A 158 -20.35 -1.34 5.87
C THR A 158 -20.72 -1.58 7.32
N ARG A 159 -19.72 -1.67 8.21
CA ARG A 159 -19.93 -1.79 9.67
C ARG A 159 -20.69 -0.60 10.24
N GLU A 160 -20.30 0.59 9.81
CA GLU A 160 -20.95 1.83 10.25
C GLU A 160 -22.39 1.94 9.73
N TYR A 161 -22.64 1.57 8.47
CA TYR A 161 -24.00 1.52 7.94
C TYR A 161 -24.87 0.49 8.67
N ALA A 162 -24.33 -0.69 8.96
CA ALA A 162 -25.02 -1.72 9.74
C ALA A 162 -25.34 -1.24 11.17
N ARG A 163 -24.40 -0.55 11.84
CA ARG A 163 -24.58 0.05 13.17
C ARG A 163 -25.72 1.07 13.18
N LEU A 164 -25.70 2.04 12.25
CA LEU A 164 -26.72 3.09 12.15
C LEU A 164 -28.13 2.50 11.92
N LYS A 165 -28.23 1.47 11.08
CA LYS A 165 -29.49 0.75 10.86
C LYS A 165 -29.97 0.04 12.14
N LYS A 166 -29.09 -0.64 12.85
CA LYS A 166 -29.39 -1.37 14.08
C LYS A 166 -29.85 -0.43 15.21
N GLU A 167 -29.26 0.76 15.28
CA GLU A 167 -29.61 1.81 16.26
C GLU A 167 -30.90 2.57 15.87
N GLY A 168 -31.46 2.32 14.69
CA GLY A 168 -32.69 2.98 14.22
C GLY A 168 -32.49 4.46 13.92
N VAL A 169 -31.28 4.88 13.54
CA VAL A 169 -31.00 6.25 13.11
C VAL A 169 -31.84 6.59 11.88
N SER A 170 -32.49 7.76 11.89
CA SER A 170 -33.35 8.18 10.79
C SER A 170 -32.60 8.21 9.46
N GLU A 171 -33.24 7.72 8.39
CA GLU A 171 -32.69 7.82 7.04
C GLU A 171 -32.56 9.28 6.54
N SER A 172 -33.24 10.23 7.18
CA SER A 172 -33.09 11.68 6.90
C SER A 172 -31.90 12.32 7.62
N ASP A 173 -31.24 11.61 8.54
CA ASP A 173 -30.03 12.11 9.20
C ASP A 173 -28.89 12.32 8.22
N THR A 174 -28.20 13.44 8.32
CA THR A 174 -27.16 13.84 7.38
C THR A 174 -25.98 12.85 7.39
N TYR A 175 -25.62 12.33 8.57
CA TYR A 175 -24.53 11.36 8.68
C TYR A 175 -24.94 10.00 8.14
N PHE A 176 -26.17 9.56 8.43
CA PHE A 176 -26.72 8.33 7.84
C PHE A 176 -26.69 8.40 6.30
N GLN A 177 -27.14 9.50 5.72
CA GLN A 177 -27.12 9.69 4.26
C GLN A 177 -25.71 9.69 3.69
N LYS A 178 -24.75 10.30 4.37
CA LYS A 178 -23.33 10.27 3.97
C LYS A 178 -22.79 8.84 3.94
N VAL A 179 -23.01 8.08 5.02
CA VAL A 179 -22.54 6.70 5.15
C VAL A 179 -23.20 5.80 4.10
N LYS A 180 -24.53 5.91 3.95
CA LYS A 180 -25.29 5.14 2.94
C LYS A 180 -24.82 5.42 1.52
N LYS A 181 -24.61 6.68 1.18
CA LYS A 181 -24.12 7.08 -0.16
C LYS A 181 -22.76 6.47 -0.47
N GLU A 182 -21.85 6.50 0.49
CA GLU A 182 -20.51 5.94 0.31
C GLU A 182 -20.56 4.41 0.19
N TYR A 183 -21.35 3.74 1.04
CA TYR A 183 -21.58 2.31 0.97
C TYR A 183 -22.14 1.90 -0.40
N ASP A 184 -23.21 2.55 -0.86
CA ASP A 184 -23.85 2.25 -2.13
C ASP A 184 -22.88 2.47 -3.31
N SER A 185 -22.14 3.60 -3.30
CA SER A 185 -21.19 3.94 -4.37
C SER A 185 -20.05 2.94 -4.49
N LYS A 186 -19.42 2.56 -3.36
CA LYS A 186 -18.33 1.58 -3.35
C LYS A 186 -18.81 0.19 -3.77
N LYS A 187 -20.00 -0.19 -3.30
CA LYS A 187 -20.62 -1.48 -3.66
C LYS A 187 -20.90 -1.56 -5.15
N GLU A 188 -21.47 -0.50 -5.74
CA GLU A 188 -21.75 -0.44 -7.18
C GLU A 188 -20.45 -0.51 -8.00
N GLU A 189 -19.40 0.21 -7.60
CA GLU A 189 -18.10 0.19 -8.25
C GLU A 189 -17.47 -1.21 -8.24
N ASP A 190 -17.44 -1.87 -7.09
CA ASP A 190 -16.85 -3.21 -6.95
C ASP A 190 -17.68 -4.28 -7.67
N ILE A 191 -19.01 -4.21 -7.65
CA ILE A 191 -19.88 -5.13 -8.41
C ILE A 191 -19.66 -4.94 -9.91
N SER A 192 -19.60 -3.70 -10.40
CA SER A 192 -19.34 -3.42 -11.81
C SER A 192 -17.97 -3.94 -12.25
N THR A 193 -16.96 -3.81 -11.40
CA THR A 193 -15.62 -4.34 -11.64
C THR A 193 -15.63 -5.87 -11.67
N PHE A 194 -16.34 -6.51 -10.75
CA PHE A 194 -16.47 -7.96 -10.70
C PHE A 194 -17.17 -8.52 -11.95
N ASP A 195 -18.26 -7.90 -12.39
CA ASP A 195 -18.99 -8.32 -13.59
C ASP A 195 -18.13 -8.21 -14.85
N TYR A 196 -17.27 -7.19 -14.93
CA TYR A 196 -16.28 -7.06 -15.98
C TYR A 196 -15.23 -8.19 -15.93
N ILE A 197 -14.67 -8.47 -14.75
CA ILE A 197 -13.69 -9.56 -14.56
C ILE A 197 -14.31 -10.92 -14.91
N LYS A 198 -15.54 -11.18 -14.48
CA LYS A 198 -16.28 -12.41 -14.83
C LYS A 198 -16.41 -12.59 -16.35
N THR A 199 -16.67 -11.51 -17.07
CA THR A 199 -16.79 -11.56 -18.52
C THR A 199 -15.47 -11.96 -19.17
N ILE A 200 -14.35 -11.38 -18.73
CA ILE A 200 -13.02 -11.75 -19.21
C ILE A 200 -12.68 -13.19 -18.83
N ALA A 201 -12.92 -13.56 -17.59
CA ALA A 201 -12.63 -14.90 -17.10
C ALA A 201 -13.41 -15.99 -17.87
N LYS A 202 -14.67 -15.72 -18.22
CA LYS A 202 -15.47 -16.61 -19.07
C LYS A 202 -14.82 -16.79 -20.44
N THR A 203 -14.51 -15.71 -21.14
CA THR A 203 -13.87 -15.77 -22.47
C THR A 203 -12.50 -16.46 -22.41
N THR A 204 -11.74 -16.21 -21.36
CA THR A 204 -10.43 -16.85 -21.14
C THR A 204 -10.60 -18.36 -20.90
N ARG A 205 -11.60 -18.80 -20.13
CA ARG A 205 -11.91 -20.23 -19.95
C ARG A 205 -12.25 -20.91 -21.27
N GLU A 206 -13.13 -20.31 -22.06
CA GLU A 206 -13.49 -20.83 -23.38
C GLU A 206 -12.25 -20.97 -24.29
N ALA A 207 -11.35 -19.99 -24.30
CA ALA A 207 -10.11 -20.05 -25.05
C ALA A 207 -9.17 -21.18 -24.54
N VAL A 208 -9.02 -21.30 -23.23
CA VAL A 208 -8.22 -22.37 -22.58
C VAL A 208 -8.77 -23.75 -22.94
N GLU A 209 -10.10 -23.94 -22.93
CA GLU A 209 -10.76 -25.20 -23.29
C GLU A 209 -10.51 -25.56 -24.77
N VAL A 210 -10.64 -24.59 -25.68
CA VAL A 210 -10.34 -24.80 -27.10
C VAL A 210 -8.88 -25.24 -27.33
N LEU A 211 -7.92 -24.58 -26.67
CA LEU A 211 -6.50 -24.96 -26.81
C LEU A 211 -6.24 -26.35 -26.25
N LYS A 212 -6.75 -26.65 -25.05
CA LYS A 212 -6.60 -27.98 -24.43
C LYS A 212 -7.21 -29.09 -25.28
N ALA A 213 -8.40 -28.89 -25.83
CA ALA A 213 -9.07 -29.85 -26.70
C ALA A 213 -8.29 -30.14 -27.98
N ASN A 214 -7.42 -29.23 -28.42
CA ASN A 214 -6.56 -29.39 -29.58
C ASN A 214 -5.09 -29.73 -29.23
N ASN A 215 -4.81 -30.10 -27.97
CA ASN A 215 -3.47 -30.40 -27.46
C ASN A 215 -2.47 -29.24 -27.62
N VAL A 216 -2.97 -27.98 -27.59
CA VAL A 216 -2.14 -26.76 -27.66
C VAL A 216 -1.88 -26.27 -26.23
N THR A 217 -0.66 -25.78 -26.00
CA THR A 217 -0.28 -25.17 -24.70
C THR A 217 -1.15 -23.98 -24.37
N THR A 218 -1.40 -23.76 -23.07
CA THR A 218 -2.06 -22.56 -22.54
C THR A 218 -1.08 -21.60 -21.86
N ASP A 219 0.21 -21.98 -21.77
CA ASP A 219 1.30 -21.11 -21.30
C ASP A 219 1.54 -20.00 -22.33
N PRO A 220 1.36 -18.72 -21.99
CA PRO A 220 1.44 -17.63 -22.95
C PRO A 220 2.80 -17.50 -23.61
N LYS A 221 3.91 -17.80 -22.92
CA LYS A 221 5.26 -17.73 -23.48
C LYS A 221 5.46 -18.77 -24.60
N LYS A 222 5.10 -20.04 -24.31
CA LYS A 222 5.16 -21.11 -25.30
C LYS A 222 4.15 -20.90 -26.43
N LEU A 223 2.98 -20.37 -26.08
CA LEU A 223 1.93 -20.07 -27.05
C LEU A 223 2.39 -18.99 -28.06
N GLN A 224 3.15 -17.99 -27.60
CA GLN A 224 3.73 -16.95 -28.45
C GLN A 224 4.69 -17.55 -29.51
N GLU A 225 5.49 -18.58 -29.14
CA GLU A 225 6.43 -19.23 -30.05
C GLU A 225 5.73 -19.97 -31.20
N ILE A 226 4.55 -20.55 -30.94
CA ILE A 226 3.84 -21.38 -31.91
C ILE A 226 2.64 -20.68 -32.56
N SER A 227 2.29 -19.48 -32.13
CA SER A 227 1.07 -18.78 -32.56
C SER A 227 0.91 -18.64 -34.07
N SER A 228 2.02 -18.41 -34.77
CA SER A 228 2.06 -18.28 -36.24
C SER A 228 1.71 -19.58 -36.98
N THR A 229 1.81 -20.73 -36.34
CA THR A 229 1.50 -22.05 -36.93
C THR A 229 0.06 -22.48 -36.69
N LEU A 230 -0.64 -21.82 -35.79
CA LEU A 230 -2.01 -22.15 -35.42
C LEU A 230 -3.02 -21.65 -36.48
N THR A 231 -4.11 -22.39 -36.64
CA THR A 231 -5.20 -22.05 -37.57
C THR A 231 -6.58 -22.25 -36.91
N GLY A 232 -7.62 -21.65 -37.49
CA GLY A 232 -8.99 -21.78 -37.04
C GLY A 232 -9.19 -21.44 -35.56
N LYS A 233 -10.06 -22.14 -34.87
CA LYS A 233 -10.41 -21.87 -33.48
C LYS A 233 -9.22 -21.85 -32.52
N SER A 234 -8.19 -22.64 -32.77
CA SER A 234 -6.98 -22.63 -31.95
C SER A 234 -6.18 -21.35 -32.09
N LYS A 235 -6.17 -20.75 -33.30
CA LYS A 235 -5.57 -19.45 -33.53
C LYS A 235 -6.33 -18.35 -32.77
N ASP A 236 -7.65 -18.31 -32.93
CA ASP A 236 -8.50 -17.31 -32.25
C ASP A 236 -8.36 -17.38 -30.73
N ALA A 237 -8.36 -18.60 -30.17
CA ALA A 237 -8.15 -18.83 -28.75
C ALA A 237 -6.74 -18.41 -28.27
N ALA A 238 -5.70 -18.70 -29.08
CA ALA A 238 -4.35 -18.27 -28.78
C ALA A 238 -4.21 -16.75 -28.80
N GLU A 239 -4.78 -16.08 -29.80
CA GLU A 239 -4.79 -14.61 -29.90
C GLU A 239 -5.50 -13.97 -28.68
N SER A 240 -6.59 -14.60 -28.18
CA SER A 240 -7.28 -14.14 -26.98
C SER A 240 -6.35 -14.13 -25.75
N ILE A 241 -5.67 -15.25 -25.49
CA ILE A 241 -4.76 -15.36 -24.35
C ILE A 241 -3.53 -14.45 -24.53
N LEU A 242 -2.94 -14.46 -25.73
CA LEU A 242 -1.77 -13.64 -26.05
C LEU A 242 -2.07 -12.14 -25.99
N GLY A 243 -3.29 -11.71 -26.37
CA GLY A 243 -3.72 -10.33 -26.24
C GLY A 243 -3.61 -9.83 -24.81
N SER A 244 -4.14 -10.59 -23.84
CA SER A 244 -4.02 -10.27 -22.41
C SER A 244 -2.57 -10.32 -21.92
N TYR A 245 -1.83 -11.33 -22.35
CA TYR A 245 -0.44 -11.52 -21.94
C TYR A 245 0.50 -10.46 -22.52
N MET A 246 0.43 -10.18 -23.83
CA MET A 246 1.32 -9.22 -24.49
C MET A 246 1.05 -7.77 -24.07
N LEU A 247 -0.20 -7.44 -23.74
CA LEU A 247 -0.58 -6.10 -23.29
C LEU A 247 -0.36 -5.88 -21.79
N MET A 248 -0.50 -6.91 -20.99
CA MET A 248 -0.61 -6.77 -19.54
C MET A 248 0.22 -7.80 -18.74
N GLY A 249 0.95 -8.74 -19.40
CA GLY A 249 1.65 -9.87 -18.76
C GLY A 249 0.72 -10.78 -17.94
N ILE A 250 -0.60 -10.65 -18.12
CA ILE A 250 -1.59 -11.37 -17.35
C ILE A 250 -1.81 -12.74 -17.98
N THR A 251 -1.58 -13.77 -17.19
CA THR A 251 -1.83 -15.16 -17.58
C THR A 251 -3.31 -15.53 -17.35
N PRO A 252 -3.81 -16.63 -17.94
CA PRO A 252 -5.13 -17.15 -17.60
C PRO A 252 -5.33 -17.39 -16.11
N ASP A 253 -4.32 -17.91 -15.41
CA ASP A 253 -4.39 -18.16 -13.96
C ASP A 253 -4.50 -16.87 -13.14
N ASP A 254 -3.85 -15.80 -13.56
CA ASP A 254 -4.01 -14.48 -12.94
C ASP A 254 -5.45 -13.98 -13.08
N ILE A 255 -6.07 -14.15 -14.25
CA ILE A 255 -7.46 -13.75 -14.51
C ILE A 255 -8.43 -14.53 -13.60
N PHE A 256 -8.22 -15.83 -13.46
CA PHE A 256 -9.06 -16.67 -12.59
C PHE A 256 -8.83 -16.36 -11.11
N GLY A 257 -7.60 -16.00 -10.74
CA GLY A 257 -7.29 -15.48 -9.41
C GLY A 257 -8.05 -14.19 -9.10
N TYR A 258 -8.00 -13.20 -10.00
CA TYR A 258 -8.75 -11.95 -9.85
C TYR A 258 -10.26 -12.15 -9.77
N GLU A 259 -10.82 -13.06 -10.55
CA GLU A 259 -12.25 -13.37 -10.47
C GLU A 259 -12.63 -13.88 -9.08
N LYS A 260 -11.86 -14.80 -8.53
CA LYS A 260 -12.08 -15.35 -7.19
C LYS A 260 -11.91 -14.27 -6.09
N ASP A 261 -10.89 -13.43 -6.21
CA ASP A 261 -10.62 -12.38 -5.25
C ASP A 261 -11.76 -11.35 -5.22
N TYR A 262 -12.24 -10.91 -6.40
CA TYR A 262 -13.36 -9.98 -6.48
C TYR A 262 -14.71 -10.62 -6.10
N GLU A 263 -14.90 -11.91 -6.33
CA GLU A 263 -16.07 -12.64 -5.83
C GLU A 263 -16.10 -12.62 -4.30
N ASN A 264 -14.98 -12.94 -3.66
CA ASN A 264 -14.85 -12.91 -2.20
C ASN A 264 -15.04 -11.49 -1.68
N LYS A 265 -14.38 -10.51 -2.30
CA LYS A 265 -14.48 -9.10 -1.94
C LYS A 265 -15.94 -8.63 -1.97
N THR A 266 -16.67 -8.86 -3.05
CA THR A 266 -18.06 -8.40 -3.17
C THR A 266 -19.01 -9.08 -2.19
N LYS A 267 -18.73 -10.32 -1.80
CA LYS A 267 -19.52 -11.07 -0.80
C LYS A 267 -19.27 -10.58 0.62
N ILE A 268 -18.02 -10.31 0.98
CA ILE A 268 -17.61 -10.04 2.37
C ILE A 268 -17.62 -8.55 2.68
N SER A 269 -17.05 -7.73 1.80
CA SER A 269 -16.86 -6.29 2.05
C SER A 269 -18.17 -5.53 2.30
N TYR A 270 -19.27 -6.00 1.71
CA TYR A 270 -20.59 -5.35 1.78
C TYR A 270 -21.64 -6.14 2.58
N ASP A 271 -21.23 -7.17 3.32
CA ASP A 271 -22.13 -7.93 4.18
C ASP A 271 -22.44 -7.15 5.47
N LEU A 272 -23.69 -6.68 5.57
CA LEU A 272 -24.21 -5.95 6.73
C LEU A 272 -24.42 -6.82 7.96
N ASN A 273 -24.44 -8.15 7.81
CA ASN A 273 -24.66 -9.10 8.89
C ASN A 273 -23.36 -9.69 9.44
N LEU A 274 -22.24 -9.44 8.76
CA LEU A 274 -20.94 -9.92 9.19
C LEU A 274 -20.47 -9.13 10.43
N ASP A 275 -20.35 -9.82 11.56
CA ASP A 275 -19.67 -9.31 12.74
C ASP A 275 -18.24 -9.87 12.75
N PRO A 276 -17.20 -9.04 12.52
CA PRO A 276 -15.81 -9.48 12.56
C PRO A 276 -15.42 -10.24 13.83
N SER A 277 -16.00 -9.87 14.98
CA SER A 277 -15.68 -10.48 16.28
C SER A 277 -16.00 -11.96 16.34
N THR A 278 -17.01 -12.41 15.58
CA THR A 278 -17.37 -13.84 15.51
C THR A 278 -16.31 -14.70 14.82
N ILE A 279 -15.52 -14.12 13.92
CA ILE A 279 -14.45 -14.80 13.18
C ILE A 279 -13.13 -14.70 13.95
N ILE A 280 -12.86 -13.52 14.51
CA ILE A 280 -11.62 -13.22 15.24
C ILE A 280 -11.63 -13.85 16.64
N GLY A 281 -12.82 -13.97 17.24
CA GLY A 281 -12.99 -14.55 18.58
C GLY A 281 -12.73 -13.56 19.72
N ASP A 282 -12.92 -12.25 19.45
CA ASP A 282 -12.75 -11.18 20.45
C ASP A 282 -14.10 -10.66 20.97
N ASN A 283 -14.05 -9.95 22.09
CA ASN A 283 -15.20 -9.21 22.62
C ASN A 283 -15.12 -7.74 22.17
N PRO A 284 -15.98 -7.27 21.26
CA PRO A 284 -15.92 -5.90 20.74
C PRO A 284 -16.25 -4.82 21.79
N GLN A 285 -16.79 -5.21 22.97
CA GLN A 285 -17.08 -4.29 24.07
C GLN A 285 -15.87 -4.04 24.97
N ILE A 286 -14.85 -4.89 24.90
CA ILE A 286 -13.61 -4.79 25.68
C ILE A 286 -12.50 -4.33 24.73
N LEU A 287 -12.26 -3.02 24.67
CA LEU A 287 -11.31 -2.45 23.73
C LEU A 287 -9.87 -2.85 24.02
N ASP A 288 -9.49 -2.89 25.30
CA ASP A 288 -8.15 -3.24 25.79
C ASP A 288 -7.96 -4.76 26.04
N GLU A 289 -8.85 -5.58 25.50
CA GLU A 289 -8.72 -7.03 25.54
C GLU A 289 -7.38 -7.46 24.93
N LYS A 290 -6.72 -8.39 25.61
CA LYS A 290 -5.47 -9.00 25.16
C LYS A 290 -5.69 -10.47 24.78
N ASN A 291 -4.70 -11.08 24.14
CA ASN A 291 -4.67 -12.52 23.82
C ASN A 291 -5.86 -13.02 22.96
N TYR A 292 -6.50 -12.12 22.18
CA TYR A 292 -7.39 -12.53 21.09
C TYR A 292 -6.61 -12.60 19.76
N GLY A 293 -7.13 -13.30 18.79
CA GLY A 293 -6.38 -13.59 17.57
C GLY A 293 -5.44 -14.79 17.78
N ASN A 294 -4.19 -14.70 17.35
CA ASN A 294 -3.17 -15.74 17.57
C ASN A 294 -1.74 -15.20 17.38
N ASN A 295 -0.75 -16.05 17.67
CA ASN A 295 0.68 -15.74 17.60
C ASN A 295 1.32 -15.94 16.20
N ASP A 296 0.54 -16.18 15.14
CA ASP A 296 1.06 -16.37 13.79
C ASP A 296 0.73 -15.19 12.86
N PRO A 297 1.65 -14.23 12.68
CA PRO A 297 1.50 -13.15 11.71
C PRO A 297 1.88 -13.59 10.28
N SER A 298 2.26 -14.86 10.06
CA SER A 298 2.81 -15.35 8.78
C SER A 298 1.75 -15.70 7.73
N VAL A 299 0.66 -14.96 7.67
CA VAL A 299 -0.39 -15.18 6.67
C VAL A 299 0.11 -14.78 5.28
N LYS A 300 0.35 -15.78 4.41
CA LYS A 300 0.99 -15.62 3.09
C LYS A 300 0.01 -15.32 1.94
N VAL A 301 -1.20 -14.89 2.25
CA VAL A 301 -2.21 -14.57 1.22
C VAL A 301 -2.09 -13.14 0.67
N SER A 302 -1.38 -12.25 1.36
CA SER A 302 -1.13 -10.89 0.92
C SER A 302 0.36 -10.63 0.68
N SER A 303 0.67 -10.03 -0.47
CA SER A 303 2.03 -9.57 -0.77
C SER A 303 2.37 -8.25 -0.09
N HIS A 304 1.38 -7.49 0.38
CA HIS A 304 1.54 -6.11 0.80
C HIS A 304 2.45 -5.98 2.03
N GLY A 305 2.15 -6.69 3.12
CA GLY A 305 2.96 -6.60 4.34
C GLY A 305 4.40 -7.10 4.17
N THR A 306 4.61 -8.17 3.37
CA THR A 306 5.95 -8.65 3.03
C THR A 306 6.73 -7.60 2.22
N HIS A 307 6.06 -6.87 1.31
CA HIS A 307 6.67 -5.80 0.53
C HIS A 307 7.05 -4.60 1.40
N VAL A 308 6.16 -4.20 2.29
CA VAL A 308 6.39 -3.13 3.28
C VAL A 308 7.59 -3.47 4.19
N ALA A 309 7.60 -4.68 4.75
CA ALA A 309 8.69 -5.15 5.60
C ALA A 309 10.04 -5.16 4.87
N GLY A 310 10.06 -5.65 3.62
CA GLY A 310 11.27 -5.65 2.80
C GLY A 310 11.79 -4.26 2.47
N THR A 311 10.90 -3.31 2.23
CA THR A 311 11.28 -1.91 1.97
C THR A 311 11.96 -1.28 3.19
N ILE A 312 11.56 -1.66 4.41
CA ILE A 312 12.21 -1.20 5.65
C ILE A 312 13.55 -1.91 5.84
N GLY A 313 13.55 -3.26 5.88
CA GLY A 313 14.63 -4.03 6.49
C GLY A 313 15.13 -5.25 5.71
N SER A 314 14.86 -5.36 4.39
CA SER A 314 15.46 -6.44 3.58
C SER A 314 16.98 -6.37 3.64
N THR A 315 17.63 -7.53 3.81
CA THR A 315 19.09 -7.66 3.77
C THR A 315 19.66 -7.57 2.34
N LYS A 316 18.80 -7.66 1.32
CA LYS A 316 19.22 -7.52 -0.07
C LYS A 316 19.58 -6.07 -0.38
N LYS A 317 20.80 -5.87 -0.86
CA LYS A 317 21.31 -4.55 -1.22
C LYS A 317 20.41 -3.84 -2.23
N GLY A 318 20.09 -2.59 -1.95
CA GLY A 318 19.26 -1.75 -2.82
C GLY A 318 17.75 -1.88 -2.56
N ILE A 319 17.30 -2.76 -1.64
CA ILE A 319 15.90 -2.93 -1.29
C ILE A 319 15.60 -2.34 0.10
N GLY A 320 16.10 -2.99 1.17
CA GLY A 320 15.87 -2.50 2.53
C GLY A 320 16.61 -1.21 2.80
N GLN A 321 15.91 -0.20 3.32
CA GLN A 321 16.55 1.06 3.72
C GLN A 321 17.50 0.84 4.90
N ALA A 322 17.08 0.03 5.89
CA ALA A 322 17.81 -0.23 7.14
C ALA A 322 18.00 -1.74 7.38
N PRO A 323 18.93 -2.42 6.71
CA PRO A 323 19.09 -3.88 6.76
C PRO A 323 19.57 -4.44 8.11
N PHE A 324 19.82 -3.60 9.11
CA PHE A 324 20.28 -3.98 10.46
C PHE A 324 19.16 -4.00 11.52
N VAL A 325 17.94 -3.58 11.18
CA VAL A 325 16.81 -3.54 12.12
C VAL A 325 16.26 -4.92 12.44
N LYS A 326 15.54 -5.04 13.56
CA LYS A 326 14.64 -6.14 13.81
C LYS A 326 13.21 -5.74 13.45
N LEU A 327 12.54 -6.59 12.67
CA LEU A 327 11.17 -6.39 12.18
C LEU A 327 10.22 -7.17 13.08
N MET A 328 9.39 -6.45 13.84
CA MET A 328 8.32 -7.02 14.64
C MET A 328 7.05 -7.02 13.78
N PHE A 329 6.45 -8.19 13.59
CA PHE A 329 5.33 -8.38 12.67
C PHE A 329 3.99 -8.34 13.38
N ILE A 330 3.13 -7.39 13.04
CA ILE A 330 1.83 -7.22 13.68
C ILE A 330 0.74 -7.20 12.60
N ARG A 331 -0.07 -8.25 12.58
CA ARG A 331 -1.16 -8.35 11.62
C ARG A 331 -2.41 -7.71 12.18
N VAL A 332 -2.82 -6.59 11.57
CA VAL A 332 -4.00 -5.79 11.96
C VAL A 332 -4.87 -5.40 10.76
N VAL A 333 -4.38 -5.64 9.54
CA VAL A 333 -5.09 -5.32 8.29
C VAL A 333 -5.56 -6.62 7.64
N PRO A 334 -6.83 -6.78 7.28
CA PRO A 334 -7.28 -7.94 6.51
C PRO A 334 -6.70 -7.89 5.08
N ALA A 335 -6.65 -9.03 4.39
CA ALA A 335 -6.25 -9.06 2.98
C ALA A 335 -7.26 -8.32 2.08
N ASP A 336 -8.54 -8.38 2.44
CA ASP A 336 -9.63 -7.62 1.85
C ASP A 336 -10.52 -7.01 2.94
N GLY A 337 -11.05 -5.80 2.70
CA GLY A 337 -11.83 -5.03 3.67
C GLY A 337 -10.98 -4.03 4.45
N ASP A 338 -11.57 -3.45 5.50
CA ASP A 338 -10.90 -2.42 6.31
C ASP A 338 -10.51 -2.96 7.69
N GLU A 339 -9.37 -2.49 8.18
CA GLU A 339 -8.89 -2.71 9.54
C GLU A 339 -9.88 -2.20 10.59
N ARG A 340 -9.89 -2.82 11.80
CA ARG A 340 -10.68 -2.35 12.92
C ARG A 340 -9.83 -1.45 13.82
N ASP A 341 -10.46 -0.41 14.39
CA ASP A 341 -9.78 0.53 15.30
C ASP A 341 -9.23 -0.16 16.56
N LYS A 342 -9.95 -1.18 17.08
CA LYS A 342 -9.50 -2.00 18.20
C LYS A 342 -8.16 -2.67 17.91
N ASP A 343 -8.04 -3.31 16.73
CA ASP A 343 -6.84 -4.05 16.33
C ASP A 343 -5.67 -3.10 16.10
N ILE A 344 -5.92 -1.95 15.45
CA ILE A 344 -4.90 -0.90 15.26
C ILE A 344 -4.39 -0.39 16.60
N ALA A 345 -5.29 -0.03 17.53
CA ALA A 345 -4.90 0.53 18.83
C ALA A 345 -4.14 -0.48 19.70
N ASN A 346 -4.60 -1.74 19.72
CA ASN A 346 -3.92 -2.80 20.47
C ASN A 346 -2.59 -3.18 19.82
N GLY A 347 -2.49 -3.19 18.48
CA GLY A 347 -1.24 -3.38 17.77
C GLY A 347 -0.20 -2.30 18.06
N ILE A 348 -0.62 -1.03 18.17
CA ILE A 348 0.26 0.08 18.60
C ILE A 348 0.77 -0.16 20.02
N ARG A 349 -0.11 -0.50 20.97
CA ARG A 349 0.28 -0.78 22.36
C ARG A 349 1.22 -1.97 22.45
N PHE A 350 0.89 -3.08 21.76
CA PHE A 350 1.76 -4.25 21.66
C PHE A 350 3.17 -3.88 21.19
N ALA A 351 3.26 -3.12 20.07
CA ALA A 351 4.55 -2.67 19.54
C ALA A 351 5.36 -1.87 20.56
N VAL A 352 4.71 -0.94 21.24
CA VAL A 352 5.34 -0.06 22.26
C VAL A 352 5.82 -0.88 23.45
N ASP A 353 4.97 -1.76 23.98
CA ASP A 353 5.26 -2.57 25.17
C ASP A 353 6.40 -3.57 24.90
N ASN A 354 6.54 -4.04 23.66
CA ASN A 354 7.62 -4.91 23.22
C ASN A 354 8.85 -4.15 22.64
N GLY A 355 8.99 -2.86 22.94
CA GLY A 355 10.21 -2.09 22.74
C GLY A 355 10.46 -1.59 21.32
N ALA A 356 9.45 -1.52 20.46
CA ALA A 356 9.58 -0.89 19.15
C ALA A 356 10.00 0.58 19.30
N SER A 357 10.97 1.02 18.49
CA SER A 357 11.39 2.42 18.40
C SER A 357 10.60 3.18 17.33
N ILE A 358 10.14 2.45 16.31
CA ILE A 358 9.38 2.96 15.17
C ILE A 358 8.25 1.98 14.87
N ILE A 359 7.07 2.52 14.57
CA ILE A 359 5.91 1.78 14.07
C ILE A 359 5.63 2.28 12.65
N ASN A 360 5.46 1.36 11.68
CA ASN A 360 4.98 1.67 10.35
C ASN A 360 3.57 1.10 10.15
N LEU A 361 2.62 1.95 9.79
CA LEU A 361 1.28 1.57 9.36
C LEU A 361 1.04 2.01 7.92
N SER A 362 0.99 1.05 7.01
CA SER A 362 0.73 1.28 5.58
C SER A 362 -0.73 0.99 5.20
N ALA A 363 -1.68 1.43 6.03
CA ALA A 363 -3.11 1.26 5.85
C ALA A 363 -3.89 2.52 6.23
N GLY A 364 -5.16 2.55 5.88
CA GLY A 364 -6.07 3.63 6.27
C GLY A 364 -7.46 3.47 5.65
N LYS A 365 -8.44 4.11 6.29
CA LYS A 365 -9.86 4.04 5.94
C LYS A 365 -10.54 5.41 6.12
N TYR A 366 -11.79 5.55 5.66
CA TYR A 366 -12.52 6.85 5.66
C TYR A 366 -13.62 6.94 6.73
N PHE A 367 -13.81 5.88 7.49
CA PHE A 367 -14.71 5.82 8.63
C PHE A 367 -13.99 5.21 9.82
N ALA A 368 -14.45 5.49 11.03
CA ALA A 368 -13.88 4.94 12.26
C ALA A 368 -15.00 4.67 13.25
N GLY A 369 -14.99 3.48 13.87
CA GLY A 369 -15.93 3.11 14.92
C GLY A 369 -15.47 3.55 16.30
N ASN A 370 -14.16 3.56 16.55
CA ASN A 370 -13.54 3.85 17.86
C ASN A 370 -12.31 4.75 17.71
N GLU A 371 -12.47 5.89 16.99
CA GLU A 371 -11.37 6.82 16.70
C GLU A 371 -10.57 7.23 17.94
N GLN A 372 -11.26 7.54 19.05
CA GLN A 372 -10.59 8.03 20.27
C GLN A 372 -9.63 6.98 20.83
N TYR A 373 -9.97 5.69 20.73
CA TYR A 373 -9.11 4.62 21.22
C TYR A 373 -7.80 4.51 20.45
N VAL A 374 -7.83 4.79 19.14
CA VAL A 374 -6.63 4.85 18.30
C VAL A 374 -5.81 6.10 18.62
N ILE A 375 -6.45 7.26 18.79
CA ILE A 375 -5.80 8.50 19.23
C ILE A 375 -5.04 8.28 20.54
N ASP A 376 -5.66 7.62 21.53
CA ASP A 376 -5.05 7.33 22.84
C ASP A 376 -3.87 6.37 22.70
N ALA A 377 -3.92 5.40 21.77
CA ALA A 377 -2.80 4.52 21.49
C ALA A 377 -1.61 5.26 20.84
N ILE A 378 -1.88 6.19 19.91
CA ILE A 378 -0.82 7.03 19.31
C ILE A 378 -0.20 7.96 20.37
N LYS A 379 -0.99 8.55 21.26
CA LYS A 379 -0.50 9.34 22.40
C LYS A 379 0.33 8.48 23.38
N TYR A 380 -0.07 7.22 23.59
CA TYR A 380 0.73 6.28 24.38
C TYR A 380 2.10 6.05 23.72
N ALA A 381 2.15 5.79 22.41
CA ALA A 381 3.40 5.67 21.67
C ALA A 381 4.24 6.97 21.77
N GLU A 382 3.60 8.15 21.69
CA GLU A 382 4.25 9.45 21.89
C GLU A 382 4.90 9.56 23.26
N SER A 383 4.19 9.18 24.32
CA SER A 383 4.68 9.22 25.72
C SER A 383 5.88 8.29 25.96
N LYS A 384 6.02 7.24 25.15
CA LYS A 384 7.12 6.26 25.20
C LYS A 384 8.24 6.58 24.20
N GLY A 385 8.15 7.69 23.47
CA GLY A 385 9.15 8.13 22.52
C GLY A 385 9.24 7.28 21.25
N VAL A 386 8.15 6.62 20.86
CA VAL A 386 8.05 5.79 19.66
C VAL A 386 7.54 6.61 18.49
N LEU A 387 8.27 6.62 17.37
CA LEU A 387 7.83 7.27 16.13
C LEU A 387 6.78 6.43 15.43
N PHE A 388 5.66 7.05 15.05
CA PHE A 388 4.59 6.42 14.27
C PHE A 388 4.61 6.96 12.84
N VAL A 389 4.91 6.12 11.85
CA VAL A 389 4.95 6.47 10.43
C VAL A 389 3.69 5.96 9.75
N ALA A 390 2.92 6.86 9.14
CA ALA A 390 1.65 6.54 8.53
C ALA A 390 1.59 6.95 7.06
N ALA A 391 1.01 6.10 6.22
CA ALA A 391 0.70 6.42 4.83
C ALA A 391 -0.40 7.49 4.74
N ALA A 392 -0.30 8.40 3.74
CA ALA A 392 -1.28 9.46 3.54
C ALA A 392 -2.59 8.97 2.88
N GLY A 393 -2.56 7.84 2.15
CA GLY A 393 -3.67 7.32 1.35
C GLY A 393 -3.52 7.58 -0.16
N ASN A 394 -4.38 6.95 -0.98
CA ASN A 394 -4.15 6.80 -2.42
C ASN A 394 -5.29 7.31 -3.31
N GLU A 395 -6.11 8.22 -2.84
CA GLU A 395 -7.28 8.74 -3.57
C GLU A 395 -6.97 10.01 -4.37
N GLY A 396 -5.82 10.64 -4.09
CA GLY A 396 -5.41 11.90 -4.71
C GLY A 396 -6.20 13.09 -4.19
N THR A 397 -6.66 13.04 -2.94
CA THR A 397 -7.52 14.05 -2.29
C THR A 397 -6.80 14.79 -1.17
N ASN A 398 -7.35 15.96 -0.80
CA ASN A 398 -6.89 16.71 0.35
C ASN A 398 -7.40 16.09 1.66
N ILE A 399 -6.49 15.51 2.47
CA ILE A 399 -6.84 14.84 3.74
C ILE A 399 -7.04 15.78 4.93
N GLU A 400 -6.99 17.07 4.74
CA GLU A 400 -7.51 18.03 5.72
C GLU A 400 -9.04 18.06 5.70
N THR A 401 -9.63 17.94 4.51
CA THR A 401 -11.09 18.00 4.29
C THR A 401 -11.70 16.60 4.18
N THR A 402 -11.00 15.65 3.59
CA THR A 402 -11.40 14.24 3.49
C THR A 402 -10.64 13.43 4.53
N ILE A 403 -11.23 13.27 5.72
CA ILE A 403 -10.55 12.63 6.85
C ILE A 403 -10.20 11.19 6.52
N ASN A 404 -8.92 10.86 6.67
CA ASN A 404 -8.38 9.50 6.57
C ASN A 404 -7.96 9.02 7.97
N TYR A 405 -8.36 7.81 8.35
CA TYR A 405 -8.06 7.19 9.65
C TYR A 405 -6.92 6.17 9.53
N PRO A 406 -6.06 6.03 10.55
CA PRO A 406 -5.99 6.83 11.77
C PRO A 406 -5.78 8.31 11.48
N ARG A 407 -6.49 9.18 12.21
CA ARG A 407 -6.27 10.62 12.07
C ARG A 407 -4.83 10.98 12.38
N LYS A 408 -4.30 11.94 11.60
CA LYS A 408 -2.96 12.49 11.76
C LYS A 408 -2.94 13.70 12.71
N PHE A 409 -4.10 14.04 13.26
CA PHE A 409 -4.33 15.11 14.24
C PHE A 409 -5.50 14.73 15.15
N TYR A 410 -5.62 15.39 16.28
CA TYR A 410 -6.72 15.22 17.23
C TYR A 410 -7.23 16.57 17.73
N THR A 411 -8.41 16.58 18.36
CA THR A 411 -8.97 17.78 18.96
C THR A 411 -8.84 17.68 20.48
N GLU A 412 -8.28 18.72 21.09
CA GLU A 412 -8.18 18.84 22.54
C GLU A 412 -8.57 20.25 22.97
N ASN A 413 -9.52 20.35 23.89
CA ASN A 413 -10.11 21.62 24.33
C ASN A 413 -10.63 22.48 23.16
N GLY A 414 -11.23 21.86 22.15
CA GLY A 414 -11.75 22.51 20.95
C GLY A 414 -10.70 22.99 19.94
N GLN A 415 -9.42 22.69 20.17
CA GLN A 415 -8.32 23.05 19.28
C GLN A 415 -7.74 21.82 18.58
N MET A 416 -7.46 21.96 17.28
CA MET A 416 -6.75 20.95 16.51
C MET A 416 -5.29 20.90 16.94
N LYS A 417 -4.81 19.71 17.25
CA LYS A 417 -3.41 19.43 17.60
C LYS A 417 -2.86 18.30 16.74
N TYR A 418 -1.57 18.39 16.42
CA TYR A 418 -0.84 17.35 15.69
C TYR A 418 0.03 16.54 16.66
N PHE A 419 0.13 15.24 16.41
CA PHE A 419 1.05 14.38 17.16
C PHE A 419 2.50 14.75 16.87
N SER A 420 3.32 14.88 17.90
CA SER A 420 4.75 15.18 17.73
C SER A 420 5.54 13.96 17.23
N ASN A 421 5.01 12.76 17.44
CA ASN A 421 5.61 11.48 17.07
C ASN A 421 5.02 10.86 15.78
N LEU A 422 4.03 11.46 15.12
CA LEU A 422 3.42 10.91 13.92
C LEU A 422 3.97 11.60 12.67
N LEU A 423 4.56 10.82 11.76
CA LEU A 423 5.03 11.25 10.45
C LEU A 423 4.06 10.76 9.36
N CYS A 424 3.32 11.66 8.74
CA CYS A 424 2.41 11.38 7.62
C CYS A 424 3.14 11.52 6.29
N VAL A 425 3.15 10.45 5.48
CA VAL A 425 4.01 10.33 4.29
C VAL A 425 3.21 10.21 3.01
N GLY A 426 3.44 11.16 2.08
CA GLY A 426 2.94 11.13 0.71
C GLY A 426 3.89 10.37 -0.23
N ALA A 427 3.40 9.96 -1.40
CA ALA A 427 4.15 9.18 -2.39
C ALA A 427 4.79 10.05 -3.47
N SER A 428 6.12 9.96 -3.64
CA SER A 428 6.86 10.53 -4.77
C SER A 428 7.22 9.47 -5.81
N SER A 429 7.50 9.95 -7.04
CA SER A 429 8.04 9.13 -8.11
C SER A 429 9.55 9.37 -8.27
N TRP A 430 10.18 8.59 -9.15
CA TRP A 430 11.60 8.71 -9.48
C TRP A 430 11.96 9.92 -10.33
N MET A 431 10.96 10.69 -10.80
CA MET A 431 11.11 11.78 -11.76
C MET A 431 10.78 13.12 -11.12
N LYS A 432 11.60 14.12 -11.40
CA LYS A 432 11.38 15.49 -10.94
C LYS A 432 10.26 16.20 -11.69
N GLN A 433 10.14 15.95 -12.99
CA GLN A 433 9.14 16.60 -13.85
C GLN A 433 8.59 15.65 -14.90
N TYR A 434 7.31 15.86 -15.23
CA TYR A 434 6.68 15.22 -16.35
C TYR A 434 7.41 15.58 -17.64
N SER A 435 7.96 14.59 -18.34
CA SER A 435 8.58 14.79 -19.64
C SER A 435 7.51 15.10 -20.69
N ALA A 436 7.72 16.16 -21.48
CA ALA A 436 6.91 16.51 -22.65
C ALA A 436 7.21 15.64 -23.87
N ASP A 437 8.14 14.69 -23.77
CA ASP A 437 8.50 13.77 -24.83
C ASP A 437 7.27 13.04 -25.36
N LYS A 438 7.14 12.97 -26.68
CA LYS A 438 6.02 12.36 -27.38
C LYS A 438 6.21 10.85 -27.62
N ASP A 439 7.38 10.29 -27.31
CA ASP A 439 7.64 8.88 -27.46
C ASP A 439 6.77 8.05 -26.49
N PRO A 440 5.88 7.18 -26.99
CA PRO A 440 5.02 6.35 -26.15
C PRO A 440 5.79 5.34 -25.29
N SER A 441 7.00 4.95 -25.72
CA SER A 441 7.86 4.01 -24.99
C SER A 441 8.62 4.67 -23.84
N ASN A 442 8.73 6.01 -23.84
CA ASN A 442 9.40 6.73 -22.77
C ASN A 442 8.55 6.75 -21.51
N LEU A 443 8.91 5.91 -20.55
CA LEU A 443 8.24 5.75 -19.25
C LEU A 443 8.25 7.05 -18.43
N ASN A 444 9.32 7.84 -18.57
CA ASN A 444 9.56 9.04 -17.80
C ASN A 444 8.52 10.14 -18.05
N ARG A 445 7.84 10.13 -19.20
CA ARG A 445 6.81 11.13 -19.52
C ARG A 445 5.51 10.99 -18.73
N LYS A 446 5.34 9.89 -17.96
CA LYS A 446 4.06 9.58 -17.29
C LYS A 446 3.98 10.07 -15.86
N PHE A 447 5.10 10.50 -15.27
CA PHE A 447 5.18 10.80 -13.86
C PHE A 447 5.69 12.23 -13.62
N ASP A 448 5.02 12.94 -12.72
CA ASP A 448 5.54 14.10 -12.01
C ASP A 448 6.15 13.62 -10.69
N LEU A 449 6.87 14.48 -9.98
CA LEU A 449 7.46 14.13 -8.68
C LEU A 449 6.41 13.62 -7.68
N ALA A 450 5.26 14.28 -7.60
CA ALA A 450 4.14 13.76 -6.82
C ALA A 450 3.41 12.65 -7.59
N ALA A 451 3.19 11.52 -6.95
CA ALA A 451 2.29 10.50 -7.49
C ALA A 451 0.86 11.04 -7.54
N SER A 452 0.19 10.91 -8.69
CA SER A 452 -1.15 11.48 -8.89
C SER A 452 -2.23 10.87 -7.99
N PHE A 453 -1.98 9.69 -7.45
CA PHE A 453 -2.85 9.03 -6.48
C PHE A 453 -2.60 9.47 -5.04
N SER A 454 -1.41 10.03 -4.74
CA SER A 454 -1.08 10.39 -3.36
C SER A 454 -2.05 11.41 -2.78
N ASN A 455 -2.60 11.11 -1.63
CA ASN A 455 -3.26 12.11 -0.83
C ASN A 455 -2.27 13.19 -0.41
N PHE A 456 -2.77 14.39 -0.16
CA PHE A 456 -1.96 15.57 0.10
C PHE A 456 -2.61 16.52 1.10
N SER A 457 -1.83 17.36 1.73
CA SER A 457 -2.22 18.55 2.48
C SER A 457 -0.96 19.25 2.98
N ASP A 458 -0.88 20.55 2.84
CA ASP A 458 0.19 21.40 3.40
C ASP A 458 0.15 21.50 4.94
N LYS A 459 -0.92 20.97 5.59
CA LYS A 459 -1.08 20.94 7.04
C LYS A 459 -0.99 19.55 7.66
N VAL A 460 -1.29 18.49 6.92
CA VAL A 460 -1.42 17.12 7.45
C VAL A 460 -0.32 16.20 6.96
N VAL A 461 0.02 16.25 5.67
CA VAL A 461 1.14 15.48 5.11
C VAL A 461 2.45 16.17 5.48
N ASP A 462 3.35 15.45 6.14
CA ASP A 462 4.61 16.05 6.61
C ASP A 462 5.62 16.18 5.47
N LEU A 463 5.87 15.09 4.73
CA LEU A 463 6.80 15.03 3.60
C LEU A 463 6.40 13.94 2.60
N PHE A 464 7.09 13.88 1.46
CA PHE A 464 6.97 12.82 0.47
C PHE A 464 8.15 11.86 0.53
N SER A 465 7.94 10.62 0.07
CA SER A 465 8.95 9.56 0.02
C SER A 465 8.71 8.66 -1.20
N PRO A 466 9.72 7.94 -1.72
CA PRO A 466 9.57 7.00 -2.82
C PRO A 466 8.37 6.06 -2.65
N GLY A 467 7.37 6.16 -3.54
CA GLY A 467 6.13 5.40 -3.43
C GLY A 467 5.60 4.89 -4.77
N VAL A 468 6.33 5.07 -5.88
CA VAL A 468 5.91 4.61 -7.21
C VAL A 468 6.87 3.55 -7.71
N GLU A 469 6.35 2.37 -8.10
CA GLU A 469 7.14 1.27 -8.65
C GLU A 469 8.35 0.89 -7.75
N VAL A 470 8.13 0.90 -6.45
CA VAL A 470 9.13 0.47 -5.46
C VAL A 470 9.31 -1.03 -5.55
N TYR A 471 10.53 -1.50 -5.75
CA TYR A 471 10.88 -2.91 -5.82
C TYR A 471 11.18 -3.47 -4.44
N SER A 472 10.49 -4.51 -4.03
CA SER A 472 10.68 -5.13 -2.71
C SER A 472 10.25 -6.60 -2.68
N THR A 473 10.42 -7.24 -1.53
CA THR A 473 10.13 -8.65 -1.28
C THR A 473 8.62 -8.93 -1.33
N VAL A 474 8.26 -10.12 -1.83
CA VAL A 474 6.89 -10.67 -1.76
C VAL A 474 6.96 -12.16 -1.42
N PRO A 475 5.86 -12.79 -0.94
CA PRO A 475 5.88 -14.18 -0.49
C PRO A 475 6.49 -15.16 -1.48
N GLY A 476 7.14 -16.20 -0.93
CA GLY A 476 7.76 -17.28 -1.70
C GLY A 476 9.15 -16.94 -2.24
N GLY A 477 9.89 -16.06 -1.56
CA GLY A 477 11.25 -15.66 -1.94
C GLY A 477 11.30 -14.82 -3.23
N LYS A 478 10.18 -14.19 -3.59
CA LYS A 478 10.02 -13.40 -4.81
C LYS A 478 10.12 -11.90 -4.53
N TYR A 479 10.09 -11.13 -5.62
CA TYR A 479 10.14 -9.67 -5.58
C TYR A 479 9.14 -9.09 -6.56
N GLN A 480 8.60 -7.92 -6.22
CA GLN A 480 7.64 -7.23 -7.07
C GLN A 480 7.79 -5.72 -6.93
N ARG A 481 7.38 -4.97 -7.96
CA ARG A 481 7.19 -3.52 -7.87
C ARG A 481 5.77 -3.23 -7.44
N MET A 482 5.64 -2.31 -6.47
CA MET A 482 4.33 -1.82 -6.02
C MET A 482 4.33 -0.30 -5.97
N SER A 483 3.14 0.29 -6.11
CA SER A 483 2.93 1.74 -6.03
C SER A 483 1.86 2.06 -5.01
N GLY A 484 2.12 3.03 -4.14
CA GLY A 484 1.22 3.48 -3.09
C GLY A 484 1.94 4.33 -2.06
N THR A 485 1.19 5.11 -1.29
CA THR A 485 1.71 5.71 -0.06
C THR A 485 2.11 4.64 0.96
N SER A 486 1.58 3.43 0.80
CA SER A 486 1.99 2.22 1.52
C SER A 486 3.45 1.82 1.28
N MET A 487 4.05 2.22 0.15
CA MET A 487 5.48 2.01 -0.16
C MET A 487 6.31 3.22 0.22
N ALA A 488 5.70 4.40 0.27
CA ALA A 488 6.35 5.63 0.71
C ALA A 488 6.61 5.64 2.23
N ALA A 489 5.64 5.22 3.03
CA ALA A 489 5.76 5.15 4.49
C ALA A 489 6.93 4.24 4.94
N PRO A 490 7.09 2.99 4.46
CA PRO A 490 8.21 2.15 4.88
C PRO A 490 9.58 2.66 4.40
N ASN A 491 9.67 3.34 3.26
CA ASN A 491 10.91 4.04 2.87
C ASN A 491 11.28 5.10 3.92
N ALA A 492 10.29 5.89 4.37
CA ALA A 492 10.52 6.89 5.41
C ALA A 492 10.81 6.26 6.79
N ALA A 493 10.13 5.17 7.15
CA ALA A 493 10.37 4.43 8.38
C ALA A 493 11.80 3.83 8.41
N GLY A 494 12.26 3.30 7.28
CA GLY A 494 13.63 2.78 7.15
C GLY A 494 14.68 3.88 7.26
N VAL A 495 14.47 5.04 6.63
CA VAL A 495 15.35 6.21 6.82
C VAL A 495 15.36 6.67 8.29
N ALA A 496 14.19 6.75 8.93
CA ALA A 496 14.10 7.04 10.36
C ALA A 496 14.86 6.03 11.21
N ALA A 497 14.82 4.74 10.83
CA ALA A 497 15.52 3.67 11.51
C ALA A 497 17.05 3.83 11.41
N ILE A 498 17.59 4.25 10.25
CA ILE A 498 19.01 4.55 10.12
C ILE A 498 19.41 5.66 11.10
N ILE A 499 18.66 6.76 11.11
CA ILE A 499 18.99 7.90 11.98
C ILE A 499 18.91 7.48 13.45
N LYS A 500 17.83 6.77 13.85
CA LYS A 500 17.67 6.30 15.24
C LYS A 500 18.74 5.30 15.67
N GLY A 501 19.20 4.43 14.75
CA GLY A 501 20.28 3.48 15.02
C GLY A 501 21.64 4.16 15.31
N TYR A 502 21.96 5.21 14.58
CA TYR A 502 23.19 5.97 14.79
C TYR A 502 23.09 7.02 15.90
N PHE A 503 21.90 7.51 16.18
CA PHE A 503 21.62 8.54 17.18
C PHE A 503 20.48 8.07 18.12
N PRO A 504 20.74 7.07 18.96
CA PRO A 504 19.71 6.39 19.75
C PRO A 504 19.03 7.28 20.79
N ASP A 505 19.66 8.38 21.19
CA ASP A 505 19.14 9.30 22.20
C ASP A 505 18.10 10.29 21.66
N LEU A 506 17.94 10.38 20.32
CA LEU A 506 16.91 11.23 19.71
C LEU A 506 15.51 10.78 20.14
N THR A 507 14.71 11.72 20.62
CA THR A 507 13.29 11.52 20.86
C THR A 507 12.54 11.34 19.53
N ALA A 508 11.34 10.76 19.55
CA ALA A 508 10.52 10.63 18.35
C ALA A 508 10.22 11.99 17.70
N ALA A 509 9.96 13.02 18.51
CA ALA A 509 9.74 14.37 18.03
C ALA A 509 10.98 14.97 17.34
N GLN A 510 12.16 14.80 17.91
CA GLN A 510 13.42 15.25 17.31
C GLN A 510 13.71 14.48 16.01
N LEU A 511 13.49 13.16 16.01
CA LEU A 511 13.66 12.34 14.82
C LEU A 511 12.74 12.79 13.69
N LYS A 512 11.46 13.01 13.97
CA LYS A 512 10.50 13.57 13.02
C LYS A 512 10.96 14.94 12.49
N ASP A 513 11.37 15.84 13.38
CA ASP A 513 11.80 17.19 13.02
C ASP A 513 13.04 17.16 12.10
N ILE A 514 14.02 16.30 12.38
CA ILE A 514 15.18 16.07 11.52
C ILE A 514 14.75 15.61 10.13
N LEU A 515 13.89 14.59 10.03
CA LEU A 515 13.43 14.07 8.74
C LEU A 515 12.69 15.13 7.91
N MET A 516 11.90 15.97 8.57
CA MET A 516 11.19 17.07 7.91
C MET A 516 12.14 18.16 7.45
N LYS A 517 13.03 18.67 8.32
CA LYS A 517 13.93 19.80 8.03
C LYS A 517 15.02 19.44 7.02
N SER A 518 15.46 18.18 6.99
CA SER A 518 16.48 17.70 6.08
C SER A 518 15.96 17.28 4.71
N SER A 519 14.63 17.23 4.53
CA SER A 519 14.01 16.84 3.25
C SER A 519 14.45 17.76 2.12
N ARG A 520 14.69 17.19 0.92
CA ARG A 520 15.00 17.99 -0.28
C ARG A 520 13.78 18.80 -0.68
N ASN A 521 13.93 20.11 -0.69
CA ASN A 521 12.85 21.04 -0.97
C ASN A 521 12.58 21.14 -2.49
N TYR A 522 11.33 20.92 -2.87
CA TYR A 522 10.81 21.09 -4.24
C TYR A 522 9.61 22.04 -4.26
N GLY A 523 9.46 22.88 -3.25
CA GLY A 523 8.26 23.67 -3.01
C GLY A 523 7.77 24.48 -4.21
N ASP A 524 8.66 25.03 -5.03
CA ASP A 524 8.31 25.81 -6.23
C ASP A 524 8.05 24.96 -7.48
N LEU A 525 8.32 23.65 -7.43
CA LEU A 525 8.09 22.76 -8.56
C LEU A 525 6.60 22.62 -8.85
N ALA A 526 6.21 22.85 -10.10
CA ALA A 526 4.82 22.68 -10.53
C ALA A 526 4.56 21.22 -10.86
N VAL A 527 3.66 20.57 -10.09
CA VAL A 527 3.24 19.18 -10.25
C VAL A 527 1.75 19.07 -10.50
N LYS A 528 1.31 17.96 -11.07
CA LYS A 528 -0.09 17.70 -11.39
C LYS A 528 -0.73 16.81 -10.34
N THR A 529 -1.82 17.28 -9.74
CA THR A 529 -2.69 16.49 -8.87
C THR A 529 -4.00 16.12 -9.58
N LYS A 530 -4.71 15.13 -9.05
CA LYS A 530 -6.03 14.72 -9.56
C LYS A 530 -7.09 15.78 -9.25
N GLU A 531 -7.09 16.29 -8.03
CA GLU A 531 -8.12 17.22 -7.52
C GLU A 531 -7.86 18.67 -7.92
N LEU A 532 -6.62 19.18 -7.73
CA LEU A 532 -6.32 20.60 -7.88
C LEU A 532 -5.74 20.98 -9.25
N GLY A 533 -5.51 19.98 -10.14
CA GLY A 533 -4.81 20.22 -11.39
C GLY A 533 -3.31 20.48 -11.17
N ARG A 534 -2.75 21.54 -11.78
CA ARG A 534 -1.31 21.84 -11.66
C ARG A 534 -1.08 22.87 -10.56
N VAL A 535 -0.35 22.47 -9.53
CA VAL A 535 -0.07 23.26 -8.33
C VAL A 535 1.42 23.21 -7.96
N LYS A 536 1.86 24.09 -7.06
CA LYS A 536 3.19 24.02 -6.46
C LYS A 536 3.29 22.80 -5.53
N PHE A 537 4.43 22.14 -5.50
CA PHE A 537 4.67 21.00 -4.62
C PHE A 537 4.53 21.36 -3.12
N SER A 538 4.81 22.62 -2.76
CA SER A 538 4.59 23.15 -1.40
C SER A 538 3.14 23.12 -0.91
N THR A 539 2.17 22.98 -1.81
CA THR A 539 0.76 22.82 -1.42
C THR A 539 0.40 21.39 -1.03
N LEU A 540 1.31 20.44 -1.22
CA LEU A 540 1.03 19.03 -1.04
C LEU A 540 1.51 18.46 0.30
N SER A 541 2.47 19.14 0.96
CA SER A 541 2.97 18.74 2.28
C SER A 541 3.56 19.94 3.03
N LYS A 542 3.68 19.82 4.35
CA LYS A 542 4.26 20.85 5.23
C LYS A 542 5.65 21.29 4.79
N THR A 543 6.47 20.34 4.33
CA THR A 543 7.86 20.63 3.94
C THR A 543 7.99 21.03 2.48
N GLY A 544 7.01 20.69 1.62
CA GLY A 544 7.20 20.76 0.17
C GLY A 544 8.45 19.97 -0.27
N GLY A 545 8.76 18.86 0.42
CA GLY A 545 10.01 18.14 0.24
C GLY A 545 9.87 16.62 0.13
N VAL A 546 10.92 16.00 -0.39
CA VAL A 546 11.12 14.54 -0.44
C VAL A 546 12.19 14.15 0.58
N ILE A 547 11.95 13.06 1.32
CA ILE A 547 12.86 12.55 2.34
C ILE A 547 14.29 12.35 1.83
N ASP A 548 15.29 12.64 2.67
CA ASP A 548 16.70 12.54 2.33
C ASP A 548 17.50 11.94 3.49
N ALA A 549 17.94 10.70 3.32
CA ALA A 549 18.69 9.99 4.36
C ALA A 549 20.05 10.61 4.64
N TYR A 550 20.75 11.08 3.59
CA TYR A 550 22.08 11.69 3.74
C TYR A 550 22.01 13.01 4.51
N ASN A 551 21.11 13.90 4.11
CA ASN A 551 20.93 15.18 4.80
C ASN A 551 20.42 14.99 6.23
N ALA A 552 19.51 14.04 6.47
CA ALA A 552 19.02 13.72 7.80
C ALA A 552 20.13 13.24 8.73
N PHE A 553 21.01 12.38 8.23
CA PHE A 553 22.17 11.89 8.98
C PHE A 553 23.15 13.03 9.32
N MET A 554 23.47 13.88 8.35
CA MET A 554 24.37 15.02 8.57
C MET A 554 23.78 16.00 9.59
N MET A 555 22.48 16.33 9.46
CA MET A 555 21.78 17.18 10.43
C MET A 555 21.80 16.59 11.84
N ALA A 556 21.52 15.29 12.01
CA ALA A 556 21.58 14.63 13.31
C ALA A 556 23.00 14.60 13.90
N LYS A 557 24.02 14.44 13.03
CA LYS A 557 25.45 14.48 13.43
C LYS A 557 25.87 15.86 13.95
N ASP A 558 25.38 16.92 13.33
CA ASP A 558 25.71 18.30 13.71
C ASP A 558 24.98 18.76 14.99
N MET A 559 24.00 18.00 15.47
CA MET A 559 23.30 18.23 16.74
C MET A 559 24.01 17.62 17.96
N LYS A 560 24.97 16.72 17.75
CA LYS A 560 25.84 16.17 18.81
C LYS A 560 27.06 17.05 19.06
#